data_ab2161b93fbb636359d7ef7fdb6dd516
#
_entry.id   ab2161b93fbb636359d7ef7fdb6dd516
#
_cell.length_a   1.000
_cell.length_b   1.000
_cell.length_c   1.000
_cell.angle_alpha   90.00
_cell.angle_beta   90.00
_cell.angle_gamma   90.00
#
_symmetry.space_group_name_H-M   'P 1'
#
loop_
_entity.id
_entity.type
_entity.pdbx_description
1 polymer ?
#
loop_
_entity_poly.entity_id
_entity_poly.type
_entity_poly.pdbx_seq_one_letter_code
_entity_poly.pdbx_strand_id
1 'polypeptide(L)'
;MNNKIGNLFKGDKVIWMVFFFLCMISIVEVFSASSNLTYKSQNYVGPIAFHAVTIFIGAAMAVITLNIPCRYFKLMTPFLLIITGITLLWVLVGGESINGANRVISLPGGITFQPSEIAKGTMVLITAQILSAMQREDGADKKAFKYILCILIPTVILIGIENLSTAALLFAVIFLMMFIGRIPMAQMAKLVAAVAVLAALFLTLVFTLGSIGEENEGKKQTIEAVNNDGSTDTKVIKGGGVFHRFVTWRNRIVKHLDKKDISPDEYDLDKDAR
;
A
#
# COMPACT_ATOMS: atom_id res chain seq x y z
N MET A 1 24.93 20.74 28.76
CA MET A 1 24.81 19.88 27.55
C MET A 1 23.41 19.26 27.36
N ASN A 2 22.60 19.10 28.43
CA ASN A 2 21.27 18.44 28.33
C ASN A 2 20.18 19.23 27.56
N ASN A 3 20.26 20.56 27.46
CA ASN A 3 19.20 21.33 26.78
C ASN A 3 19.25 21.28 25.24
N LYS A 4 20.38 20.91 24.63
CA LYS A 4 20.49 20.84 23.17
C LYS A 4 19.88 19.56 22.60
N ILE A 5 19.97 18.45 23.32
CA ILE A 5 19.41 17.16 22.88
C ILE A 5 17.88 17.17 23.02
N GLY A 6 17.33 17.77 24.07
CA GLY A 6 15.88 17.92 24.26
C GLY A 6 15.20 18.78 23.17
N ASN A 7 15.93 19.73 22.58
CA ASN A 7 15.42 20.56 21.49
C ASN A 7 15.46 19.88 20.10
N LEU A 8 16.17 18.77 19.96
CA LEU A 8 16.26 18.00 18.71
C LEU A 8 15.00 17.15 18.48
N PHE A 9 14.47 16.56 19.55
CA PHE A 9 13.25 15.74 19.53
C PHE A 9 12.02 16.61 19.82
N LYS A 10 11.62 17.39 18.81
CA LYS A 10 10.39 18.17 18.86
C LYS A 10 9.17 17.24 18.80
N GLY A 11 8.08 17.64 19.42
CA GLY A 11 6.80 16.93 19.39
C GLY A 11 6.45 16.27 20.73
N ASP A 12 5.41 15.46 20.72
CA ASP A 12 4.90 14.79 21.91
C ASP A 12 5.78 13.60 22.27
N LYS A 13 6.16 13.53 23.55
CA LYS A 13 6.99 12.43 24.11
C LYS A 13 6.30 11.07 24.01
N VAL A 14 4.95 11.03 24.11
CA VAL A 14 4.18 9.79 23.99
C VAL A 14 4.29 9.24 22.58
N ILE A 15 4.21 10.10 21.55
CA ILE A 15 4.37 9.67 20.15
C ILE A 15 5.78 9.09 19.92
N TRP A 16 6.81 9.74 20.47
CA TRP A 16 8.17 9.22 20.38
C TRP A 16 8.34 7.88 21.08
N MET A 17 7.75 7.71 22.26
CA MET A 17 7.77 6.45 22.99
C MET A 17 7.12 5.33 22.18
N VAL A 18 5.93 5.56 21.64
CA VAL A 18 5.23 4.58 20.78
C VAL A 18 6.05 4.27 19.54
N PHE A 19 6.64 5.27 18.88
CA PHE A 19 7.50 5.09 17.73
C PHE A 19 8.69 4.16 18.02
N PHE A 20 9.42 4.38 19.11
CA PHE A 20 10.54 3.53 19.50
C PHE A 20 10.09 2.11 19.87
N PHE A 21 8.95 1.92 20.54
CA PHE A 21 8.39 0.60 20.79
C PHE A 21 8.07 -0.14 19.48
N LEU A 22 7.46 0.52 18.53
CA LEU A 22 7.18 -0.07 17.22
C LEU A 22 8.47 -0.42 16.46
N CYS A 23 9.52 0.39 16.54
CA CYS A 23 10.83 0.07 15.97
C CYS A 23 11.43 -1.19 16.60
N MET A 24 11.34 -1.36 17.92
CA MET A 24 11.81 -2.55 18.62
C MET A 24 11.04 -3.80 18.19
N ILE A 25 9.71 -3.72 18.15
CA ILE A 25 8.87 -4.82 17.66
C ILE A 25 9.24 -5.18 16.23
N SER A 26 9.43 -4.20 15.35
CA SER A 26 9.79 -4.41 13.94
C SER A 26 11.12 -5.16 13.79
N ILE A 27 12.12 -4.87 14.62
CA ILE A 27 13.40 -5.59 14.61
C ILE A 27 13.19 -7.07 15.00
N VAL A 28 12.37 -7.34 16.03
CA VAL A 28 12.07 -8.70 16.48
C VAL A 28 11.29 -9.48 15.41
N GLU A 29 10.31 -8.83 14.77
CA GLU A 29 9.53 -9.46 13.69
C GLU A 29 10.39 -9.81 12.47
N VAL A 30 11.29 -8.91 12.05
CA VAL A 30 12.20 -9.20 10.93
C VAL A 30 13.17 -10.32 11.30
N PHE A 31 13.65 -10.37 12.55
CA PHE A 31 14.47 -11.50 13.03
C PHE A 31 13.70 -12.82 12.92
N SER A 32 12.46 -12.85 13.40
CA SER A 32 11.61 -14.05 13.37
C SER A 32 11.29 -14.47 11.92
N ALA A 33 10.86 -13.53 11.08
CA ALA A 33 10.47 -13.80 9.69
C ALA A 33 11.67 -14.23 8.82
N SER A 34 12.85 -13.66 9.04
CA SER A 34 14.04 -13.99 8.27
C SER A 34 14.74 -15.29 8.72
N SER A 35 14.36 -15.86 9.86
CA SER A 35 15.01 -17.05 10.41
C SER A 35 15.00 -18.26 9.45
N ASN A 36 13.88 -18.49 8.76
CA ASN A 36 13.75 -19.58 7.78
C ASN A 36 14.60 -19.37 6.50
N LEU A 37 14.77 -18.12 6.05
CA LEU A 37 15.60 -17.77 4.90
C LEU A 37 17.07 -17.78 5.25
N THR A 38 17.44 -17.36 6.45
CA THR A 38 18.80 -17.33 6.96
C THR A 38 19.33 -18.73 7.30
N TYR A 39 18.48 -19.67 7.65
CA TYR A 39 18.89 -21.07 7.83
C TYR A 39 19.49 -21.66 6.56
N LYS A 40 18.97 -21.29 5.39
CA LYS A 40 19.52 -21.71 4.07
C LYS A 40 20.80 -20.97 3.68
N SER A 41 20.96 -19.71 4.07
CA SER A 41 22.09 -18.84 3.67
C SER A 41 23.21 -18.74 4.70
N GLN A 42 23.04 -19.26 5.91
CA GLN A 42 23.94 -19.16 7.07
C GLN A 42 24.33 -17.71 7.48
N ASN A 43 23.62 -16.71 6.98
CA ASN A 43 23.89 -15.31 7.28
C ASN A 43 22.75 -14.71 8.12
N TYR A 44 22.82 -14.90 9.43
CA TYR A 44 21.78 -14.43 10.38
C TYR A 44 21.84 -12.93 10.64
N VAL A 45 23.00 -12.31 10.50
CA VAL A 45 23.22 -10.91 10.89
C VAL A 45 22.84 -9.94 9.77
N GLY A 46 22.99 -10.32 8.51
CA GLY A 46 22.81 -9.45 7.35
C GLY A 46 21.43 -8.78 7.28
N PRO A 47 20.30 -9.53 7.25
CA PRO A 47 18.98 -8.95 7.15
C PRO A 47 18.62 -8.04 8.34
N ILE A 48 19.03 -8.43 9.56
CA ILE A 48 18.75 -7.66 10.77
C ILE A 48 19.54 -6.35 10.78
N ALA A 49 20.84 -6.42 10.45
CA ALA A 49 21.70 -5.24 10.38
C ALA A 49 21.20 -4.25 9.32
N PHE A 50 20.83 -4.73 8.14
CA PHE A 50 20.23 -3.90 7.09
C PHE A 50 18.94 -3.23 7.54
N HIS A 51 18.05 -3.97 8.20
CA HIS A 51 16.79 -3.44 8.73
C HIS A 51 17.02 -2.40 9.83
N ALA A 52 17.93 -2.68 10.78
CA ALA A 52 18.28 -1.75 11.84
C ALA A 52 18.88 -0.44 11.31
N VAL A 53 19.76 -0.52 10.30
CA VAL A 53 20.31 0.67 9.61
C VAL A 53 19.21 1.46 8.92
N THR A 54 18.26 0.79 8.26
CA THR A 54 17.12 1.44 7.60
C THR A 54 16.23 2.17 8.60
N ILE A 55 15.93 1.55 9.74
CA ILE A 55 15.18 2.19 10.84
C ILE A 55 15.94 3.43 11.35
N PHE A 56 17.25 3.31 11.56
CA PHE A 56 18.06 4.44 12.04
C PHE A 56 18.04 5.61 11.05
N ILE A 57 18.20 5.34 9.74
CA ILE A 57 18.10 6.35 8.69
C ILE A 57 16.69 6.98 8.69
N GLY A 58 15.63 6.18 8.79
CA GLY A 58 14.26 6.65 8.87
C GLY A 58 14.02 7.54 10.09
N ALA A 59 14.51 7.16 11.26
CA ALA A 59 14.43 7.96 12.47
C ALA A 59 15.21 9.29 12.35
N ALA A 60 16.40 9.27 11.77
CA ALA A 60 17.18 10.48 11.50
C ALA A 60 16.43 11.43 10.54
N MET A 61 15.84 10.89 9.47
CA MET A 61 15.01 11.70 8.55
C MET A 61 13.77 12.27 9.23
N ALA A 62 13.11 11.53 10.12
CA ALA A 62 12.00 12.03 10.92
C ALA A 62 12.43 13.22 11.80
N VAL A 63 13.56 13.10 12.50
CA VAL A 63 14.11 14.21 13.31
C VAL A 63 14.43 15.43 12.44
N ILE A 64 15.07 15.25 11.30
CA ILE A 64 15.37 16.35 10.35
C ILE A 64 14.07 17.04 9.93
N THR A 65 13.08 16.26 9.50
CA THR A 65 11.76 16.75 9.03
C THR A 65 11.04 17.56 10.11
N LEU A 66 11.06 17.10 11.38
CA LEU A 66 10.45 17.81 12.51
C LEU A 66 11.11 19.14 12.82
N ASN A 67 12.35 19.34 12.42
CA ASN A 67 13.07 20.59 12.63
C ASN A 67 12.89 21.58 11.48
N ILE A 68 12.29 21.18 10.36
CA ILE A 68 11.96 22.08 9.24
C ILE A 68 10.67 22.85 9.55
N PRO A 69 10.65 24.18 9.44
CA PRO A 69 9.44 24.98 9.62
C PRO A 69 8.36 24.62 8.59
N CYS A 70 7.10 24.51 9.04
CA CYS A 70 5.96 24.11 8.20
C CYS A 70 5.77 24.96 6.93
N ARG A 71 6.22 26.21 6.94
CA ARG A 71 6.15 27.12 5.78
C ARG A 71 6.88 26.57 4.54
N TYR A 72 7.97 25.82 4.73
CA TYR A 72 8.74 25.26 3.61
C TYR A 72 8.01 24.08 2.99
N PHE A 73 7.27 23.29 3.76
CA PHE A 73 6.43 22.22 3.22
C PHE A 73 5.34 22.77 2.29
N LYS A 74 4.76 23.96 2.62
CA LYS A 74 3.80 24.62 1.74
C LYS A 74 4.39 24.93 0.35
N LEU A 75 5.64 25.35 0.31
CA LEU A 75 6.33 25.67 -0.94
C LEU A 75 6.70 24.39 -1.73
N MET A 76 7.07 23.32 -1.03
CA MET A 76 7.48 22.04 -1.64
C MET A 76 6.30 21.21 -2.18
N THR A 77 5.12 21.38 -1.62
CA THR A 77 3.93 20.56 -1.93
C THR A 77 3.57 20.50 -3.41
N PRO A 78 3.53 21.60 -4.20
CA PRO A 78 3.21 21.51 -5.62
C PRO A 78 4.26 20.70 -6.41
N PHE A 79 5.54 20.80 -6.04
CA PHE A 79 6.60 20.00 -6.65
C PHE A 79 6.46 18.52 -6.32
N LEU A 80 6.14 18.21 -5.04
CA LEU A 80 5.87 16.84 -4.61
C LEU A 80 4.67 16.24 -5.33
N LEU A 81 3.63 17.03 -5.60
CA LEU A 81 2.46 16.57 -6.35
C LEU A 81 2.83 16.18 -7.79
N ILE A 82 3.61 17.03 -8.46
CA ILE A 82 4.08 16.77 -9.83
C ILE A 82 4.96 15.51 -9.85
N ILE A 83 5.94 15.41 -8.94
CA ILE A 83 6.80 14.23 -8.83
C ILE A 83 5.98 12.97 -8.55
N THR A 84 5.01 13.04 -7.64
CA THR A 84 4.10 11.94 -7.33
C THR A 84 3.33 11.49 -8.57
N GLY A 85 2.76 12.42 -9.32
CA GLY A 85 2.02 12.11 -10.55
C GLY A 85 2.90 11.43 -11.60
N ILE A 86 4.09 11.99 -11.85
CA ILE A 86 5.05 11.44 -12.82
C ILE A 86 5.51 10.04 -12.39
N THR A 87 5.91 9.86 -11.13
CA THR A 87 6.44 8.57 -10.64
C THR A 87 5.36 7.48 -10.56
N LEU A 88 4.10 7.82 -10.22
CA LEU A 88 2.99 6.88 -10.27
C LEU A 88 2.67 6.44 -11.69
N LEU A 89 2.67 7.36 -12.67
CA LEU A 89 2.49 7.02 -14.08
C LEU A 89 3.66 6.19 -14.62
N TRP A 90 4.89 6.54 -14.22
CA TRP A 90 6.08 5.80 -14.64
C TRP A 90 6.04 4.35 -14.16
N VAL A 91 5.64 4.10 -12.92
CA VAL A 91 5.60 2.73 -12.37
C VAL A 91 4.59 1.84 -13.08
N LEU A 92 3.51 2.40 -13.61
CA LEU A 92 2.53 1.63 -14.38
C LEU A 92 3.10 1.10 -15.70
N VAL A 93 4.02 1.87 -16.33
CA VAL A 93 4.57 1.53 -17.65
C VAL A 93 5.92 0.79 -17.52
N GLY A 94 6.79 1.22 -16.63
CA GLY A 94 8.18 0.74 -16.51
C GLY A 94 8.56 0.21 -15.12
N GLY A 95 7.60 -0.02 -14.21
CA GLY A 95 7.88 -0.53 -12.88
C GLY A 95 8.26 -2.01 -12.86
N GLU A 96 9.08 -2.39 -11.89
CA GLU A 96 9.40 -3.80 -11.64
C GLU A 96 8.28 -4.49 -10.88
N SER A 97 8.00 -5.72 -11.30
CA SER A 97 6.92 -6.53 -10.73
C SER A 97 7.37 -7.22 -9.45
N ILE A 98 6.74 -6.87 -8.34
CA ILE A 98 6.84 -7.62 -7.09
C ILE A 98 5.49 -8.26 -6.80
N ASN A 99 5.48 -9.60 -6.67
CA ASN A 99 4.27 -10.40 -6.46
C ASN A 99 3.17 -10.16 -7.53
N GLY A 100 3.57 -10.01 -8.80
CA GLY A 100 2.65 -9.85 -9.93
C GLY A 100 2.05 -8.44 -10.11
N ALA A 101 2.57 -7.42 -9.41
CA ALA A 101 2.18 -6.03 -9.59
C ALA A 101 3.40 -5.11 -9.69
N ASN A 102 3.36 -4.14 -10.61
CA ASN A 102 4.44 -3.18 -10.82
C ASN A 102 4.39 -2.10 -9.74
N ARG A 103 5.19 -2.23 -8.69
CA ARG A 103 5.09 -1.38 -7.49
C ARG A 103 6.31 -0.55 -7.20
N VAL A 104 7.46 -0.95 -7.70
CA VAL A 104 8.75 -0.36 -7.36
C VAL A 104 9.52 0.06 -8.59
N ILE A 105 10.36 1.05 -8.40
CA ILE A 105 11.37 1.49 -9.35
C ILE A 105 12.72 1.13 -8.74
N SER A 106 13.52 0.33 -9.43
CA SER A 106 14.88 0.00 -9.00
C SER A 106 15.82 1.13 -9.36
N LEU A 107 16.53 1.62 -8.36
CA LEU A 107 17.58 2.63 -8.50
C LEU A 107 18.96 1.94 -8.58
N PRO A 108 19.96 2.59 -9.21
CA PRO A 108 21.33 2.12 -9.17
C PRO A 108 21.80 1.86 -7.74
N GLY A 109 22.45 0.71 -7.51
CA GLY A 109 22.89 0.30 -6.17
C GLY A 109 21.93 -0.65 -5.42
N GLY A 110 20.91 -1.19 -6.09
CA GLY A 110 19.99 -2.18 -5.49
C GLY A 110 18.95 -1.59 -4.53
N ILE A 111 18.81 -0.26 -4.50
CA ILE A 111 17.80 0.43 -3.72
C ILE A 111 16.49 0.44 -4.52
N THR A 112 15.42 -0.08 -3.93
CA THR A 112 14.09 -0.03 -4.52
C THR A 112 13.29 1.14 -3.95
N PHE A 113 12.60 1.85 -4.83
CA PHE A 113 11.78 3.00 -4.48
C PHE A 113 10.32 2.73 -4.87
N GLN A 114 9.41 2.94 -3.92
CA GLN A 114 7.97 2.75 -4.15
C GLN A 114 7.26 4.11 -4.24
N PRO A 115 6.78 4.53 -5.42
CA PRO A 115 6.15 5.83 -5.63
C PRO A 115 4.93 6.09 -4.74
N SER A 116 4.17 5.07 -4.41
CA SER A 116 3.00 5.19 -3.53
C SER A 116 3.35 5.66 -2.11
N GLU A 117 4.59 5.47 -1.63
CA GLU A 117 5.02 5.99 -0.32
C GLU A 117 5.12 7.52 -0.32
N ILE A 118 5.73 8.09 -1.38
CA ILE A 118 5.74 9.56 -1.56
C ILE A 118 4.32 10.09 -1.78
N ALA A 119 3.50 9.37 -2.56
CA ALA A 119 2.13 9.76 -2.83
C ALA A 119 1.32 9.92 -1.54
N LYS A 120 1.45 8.98 -0.59
CA LYS A 120 0.78 9.06 0.71
C LYS A 120 1.18 10.33 1.49
N GLY A 121 2.47 10.58 1.61
CA GLY A 121 2.97 11.78 2.30
C GLY A 121 2.52 13.08 1.62
N THR A 122 2.60 13.14 0.29
CA THR A 122 2.15 14.28 -0.51
C THR A 122 0.67 14.56 -0.34
N MET A 123 -0.18 13.53 -0.36
CA MET A 123 -1.63 13.67 -0.19
C MET A 123 -2.01 14.16 1.20
N VAL A 124 -1.32 13.68 2.24
CA VAL A 124 -1.51 14.19 3.63
C VAL A 124 -1.15 15.67 3.70
N LEU A 125 0.00 16.08 3.13
CA LEU A 125 0.42 17.49 3.13
C LEU A 125 -0.56 18.40 2.39
N ILE A 126 -1.01 18.00 1.20
CA ILE A 126 -1.97 18.78 0.40
C ILE A 126 -3.30 18.91 1.13
N THR A 127 -3.81 17.80 1.66
CA THR A 127 -5.08 17.80 2.40
C THR A 127 -5.00 18.71 3.62
N ALA A 128 -3.92 18.62 4.40
CA ALA A 128 -3.72 19.49 5.55
C ALA A 128 -3.66 20.98 5.15
N GLN A 129 -3.00 21.31 4.04
CA GLN A 129 -2.91 22.68 3.54
C GLN A 129 -4.26 23.21 3.06
N ILE A 130 -5.03 22.41 2.30
CA ILE A 130 -6.36 22.80 1.83
C ILE A 130 -7.29 23.04 3.04
N LEU A 131 -7.32 22.09 4.00
CA LEU A 131 -8.14 22.22 5.20
C LEU A 131 -7.75 23.46 6.00
N SER A 132 -6.45 23.68 6.23
CA SER A 132 -5.96 24.86 6.97
C SER A 132 -6.28 26.17 6.25
N ALA A 133 -6.14 26.23 4.92
CA ALA A 133 -6.39 27.44 4.15
C ALA A 133 -7.89 27.79 4.01
N MET A 134 -8.74 26.78 4.11
CA MET A 134 -10.19 26.94 3.90
C MET A 134 -11.01 26.72 5.18
N GLN A 135 -10.35 26.77 6.34
CA GLN A 135 -10.99 26.69 7.65
C GLN A 135 -11.76 27.99 7.94
N ARG A 136 -13.02 27.85 8.43
CA ARG A 136 -13.89 28.93 8.89
C ARG A 136 -14.29 28.67 10.35
N GLU A 137 -15.00 29.60 10.97
CA GLU A 137 -15.48 29.44 12.35
C GLU A 137 -16.35 28.20 12.55
N ASP A 138 -17.24 27.92 11.60
CA ASP A 138 -18.18 26.78 11.65
C ASP A 138 -17.61 25.47 11.08
N GLY A 139 -16.38 25.44 10.58
CA GLY A 139 -15.76 24.28 9.94
C GLY A 139 -15.12 24.60 8.60
N ALA A 140 -14.76 23.59 7.84
CA ALA A 140 -14.14 23.78 6.52
C ALA A 140 -15.17 24.24 5.47
N ASP A 141 -14.74 25.09 4.55
CA ASP A 141 -15.57 25.52 3.42
C ASP A 141 -15.98 24.28 2.57
N LYS A 142 -17.22 24.29 2.08
CA LYS A 142 -17.75 23.24 1.18
C LYS A 142 -16.87 23.01 -0.06
N LYS A 143 -16.14 24.01 -0.52
CA LYS A 143 -15.21 23.89 -1.64
C LYS A 143 -13.95 23.07 -1.31
N ALA A 144 -13.53 23.04 -0.03
CA ALA A 144 -12.37 22.25 0.39
C ALA A 144 -12.54 20.77 0.03
N PHE A 145 -13.73 20.22 0.26
CA PHE A 145 -14.08 18.86 -0.11
C PHE A 145 -13.82 18.57 -1.60
N LYS A 146 -14.26 19.48 -2.46
CA LYS A 146 -14.11 19.36 -3.91
C LYS A 146 -12.64 19.35 -4.34
N TYR A 147 -11.83 20.25 -3.78
CA TYR A 147 -10.40 20.31 -4.09
C TYR A 147 -9.65 19.07 -3.62
N ILE A 148 -9.95 18.58 -2.41
CA ILE A 148 -9.35 17.36 -1.89
C ILE A 148 -9.70 16.17 -2.78
N LEU A 149 -10.98 15.98 -3.13
CA LEU A 149 -11.39 14.86 -3.98
C LEU A 149 -10.80 14.93 -5.39
N CYS A 150 -10.66 16.12 -5.96
CA CYS A 150 -10.09 16.32 -7.30
C CYS A 150 -8.66 15.76 -7.39
N ILE A 151 -7.88 15.83 -6.32
CA ILE A 151 -6.51 15.30 -6.26
C ILE A 151 -6.49 13.87 -5.75
N LEU A 152 -7.35 13.54 -4.78
CA LEU A 152 -7.41 12.23 -4.14
C LEU A 152 -7.84 11.14 -5.11
N ILE A 153 -8.92 11.36 -5.88
CA ILE A 153 -9.51 10.34 -6.76
C ILE A 153 -8.49 9.84 -7.79
N PRO A 154 -7.82 10.68 -8.61
CA PRO A 154 -6.83 10.19 -9.55
C PRO A 154 -5.65 9.47 -8.85
N THR A 155 -5.19 9.97 -7.70
CA THR A 155 -4.10 9.35 -6.95
C THR A 155 -4.50 7.96 -6.43
N VAL A 156 -5.70 7.82 -5.85
CA VAL A 156 -6.22 6.54 -5.35
C VAL A 156 -6.43 5.54 -6.49
N ILE A 157 -6.91 5.98 -7.66
CA ILE A 157 -7.08 5.12 -8.84
C ILE A 157 -5.71 4.61 -9.31
N LEU A 158 -4.72 5.49 -9.50
CA LEU A 158 -3.38 5.11 -9.95
C LEU A 158 -2.72 4.10 -9.00
N ILE A 159 -2.81 4.33 -7.69
CA ILE A 159 -2.29 3.38 -6.70
C ILE A 159 -3.12 2.09 -6.68
N GLY A 160 -4.44 2.20 -6.81
CA GLY A 160 -5.37 1.07 -6.72
C GLY A 160 -5.19 0.02 -7.82
N ILE A 161 -4.79 0.44 -9.03
CA ILE A 161 -4.47 -0.45 -10.14
C ILE A 161 -3.37 -1.46 -9.71
N GLU A 162 -2.37 -1.01 -8.96
CA GLU A 162 -1.23 -1.83 -8.55
C GLU A 162 -1.38 -2.38 -7.13
N ASN A 163 -2.00 -1.62 -6.23
CA ASN A 163 -2.12 -1.99 -4.81
C ASN A 163 -3.40 -1.43 -4.17
N LEU A 164 -4.46 -2.22 -4.24
CA LEU A 164 -5.76 -1.85 -3.68
C LEU A 164 -5.70 -1.57 -2.16
N SER A 165 -4.91 -2.35 -1.42
CA SER A 165 -4.78 -2.16 0.04
C SER A 165 -4.15 -0.82 0.40
N THR A 166 -3.10 -0.40 -0.33
CA THR A 166 -2.46 0.90 -0.12
C THR A 166 -3.39 2.05 -0.53
N ALA A 167 -4.15 1.89 -1.61
CA ALA A 167 -5.15 2.86 -2.05
C ALA A 167 -6.28 3.04 -1.01
N ALA A 168 -6.79 1.93 -0.46
CA ALA A 168 -7.81 1.96 0.59
C ALA A 168 -7.29 2.61 1.87
N LEU A 169 -6.06 2.31 2.29
CA LEU A 169 -5.44 2.94 3.45
C LEU A 169 -5.25 4.45 3.24
N LEU A 170 -4.77 4.89 2.07
CA LEU A 170 -4.65 6.32 1.75
C LEU A 170 -6.01 7.00 1.80
N PHE A 171 -7.04 6.39 1.19
CA PHE A 171 -8.40 6.91 1.22
C PHE A 171 -8.91 7.07 2.66
N ALA A 172 -8.72 6.05 3.51
CA ALA A 172 -9.14 6.07 4.90
C ALA A 172 -8.44 7.19 5.70
N VAL A 173 -7.13 7.38 5.51
CA VAL A 173 -6.38 8.46 6.17
C VAL A 173 -6.91 9.83 5.76
N ILE A 174 -7.09 10.07 4.46
CA ILE A 174 -7.61 11.36 3.97
C ILE A 174 -9.05 11.59 4.41
N PHE A 175 -9.87 10.52 4.43
CA PHE A 175 -11.24 10.58 4.96
C PHE A 175 -11.25 11.01 6.44
N LEU A 176 -10.40 10.42 7.28
CA LEU A 176 -10.24 10.82 8.68
C LEU A 176 -9.76 12.27 8.81
N MET A 177 -8.83 12.70 7.98
CA MET A 177 -8.36 14.10 7.97
C MET A 177 -9.50 15.07 7.62
N MET A 178 -10.35 14.74 6.63
CA MET A 178 -11.52 15.53 6.26
C MET A 178 -12.54 15.59 7.42
N PHE A 179 -12.72 14.48 8.12
CA PHE A 179 -13.61 14.41 9.29
C PHE A 179 -13.10 15.30 10.44
N ILE A 180 -11.82 15.19 10.80
CA ILE A 180 -11.16 16.02 11.81
C ILE A 180 -11.17 17.50 11.38
N GLY A 181 -10.99 17.78 10.09
CA GLY A 181 -11.04 19.11 9.49
C GLY A 181 -12.42 19.72 9.41
N ARG A 182 -13.46 19.07 9.98
CA ARG A 182 -14.85 19.55 10.04
C ARG A 182 -15.45 19.85 8.66
N ILE A 183 -15.19 18.98 7.68
CA ILE A 183 -15.93 19.02 6.41
C ILE A 183 -17.42 18.73 6.69
N PRO A 184 -18.36 19.41 6.02
CA PRO A 184 -19.79 19.22 6.27
C PRO A 184 -20.21 17.76 6.17
N MET A 185 -20.88 17.23 7.20
CA MET A 185 -21.26 15.81 7.32
C MET A 185 -22.10 15.31 6.15
N ALA A 186 -22.91 16.19 5.56
CA ALA A 186 -23.70 15.82 4.37
C ALA A 186 -22.82 15.45 3.15
N GLN A 187 -21.63 16.07 3.00
CA GLN A 187 -20.66 15.73 1.93
C GLN A 187 -19.94 14.43 2.27
N MET A 188 -19.57 14.24 3.53
CA MET A 188 -18.93 13.01 4.02
C MET A 188 -19.87 11.80 3.85
N ALA A 189 -21.16 11.94 4.22
CA ALA A 189 -22.15 10.89 4.05
C ALA A 189 -22.35 10.50 2.57
N LYS A 190 -22.40 11.49 1.67
CA LYS A 190 -22.45 11.23 0.22
C LYS A 190 -21.22 10.48 -0.28
N LEU A 191 -20.03 10.82 0.22
CA LEU A 191 -18.79 10.13 -0.14
C LEU A 191 -18.82 8.67 0.33
N VAL A 192 -19.24 8.42 1.58
CA VAL A 192 -19.37 7.05 2.10
C VAL A 192 -20.37 6.24 1.29
N ALA A 193 -21.55 6.82 0.98
CA ALA A 193 -22.53 6.16 0.14
C ALA A 193 -21.99 5.83 -1.26
N ALA A 194 -21.30 6.77 -1.89
CA ALA A 194 -20.69 6.56 -3.21
C ALA A 194 -19.63 5.44 -3.17
N VAL A 195 -18.77 5.43 -2.15
CA VAL A 195 -17.74 4.39 -1.96
C VAL A 195 -18.40 3.04 -1.69
N ALA A 196 -19.47 2.97 -0.88
CA ALA A 196 -20.19 1.72 -0.61
C ALA A 196 -20.82 1.14 -1.89
N VAL A 197 -21.43 1.98 -2.72
CA VAL A 197 -21.97 1.56 -4.03
C VAL A 197 -20.85 1.06 -4.96
N LEU A 198 -19.74 1.80 -5.07
CA LEU A 198 -18.60 1.37 -5.88
C LEU A 198 -17.99 0.07 -5.38
N ALA A 199 -17.87 -0.10 -4.06
CA ALA A 199 -17.38 -1.35 -3.47
C ALA A 199 -18.33 -2.52 -3.77
N ALA A 200 -19.64 -2.34 -3.67
CA ALA A 200 -20.62 -3.37 -4.02
C ALA A 200 -20.53 -3.75 -5.50
N LEU A 201 -20.44 -2.77 -6.41
CA LEU A 201 -20.27 -3.00 -7.84
C LEU A 201 -18.94 -3.71 -8.13
N PHE A 202 -17.85 -3.30 -7.46
CA PHE A 202 -16.55 -3.94 -7.62
C PHE A 202 -16.56 -5.40 -7.14
N LEU A 203 -17.17 -5.68 -5.99
CA LEU A 203 -17.32 -7.05 -5.49
C LEU A 203 -18.16 -7.91 -6.46
N THR A 204 -19.27 -7.39 -6.96
CA THR A 204 -20.09 -8.08 -7.96
C THR A 204 -19.26 -8.41 -9.20
N LEU A 205 -18.45 -7.46 -9.68
CA LEU A 205 -17.56 -7.64 -10.83
C LEU A 205 -16.49 -8.70 -10.56
N VAL A 206 -15.87 -8.68 -9.38
CA VAL A 206 -14.85 -9.67 -8.97
C VAL A 206 -15.44 -11.09 -8.94
N PHE A 207 -16.64 -11.24 -8.37
CA PHE A 207 -17.28 -12.56 -8.31
C PHE A 207 -17.71 -13.05 -9.69
N THR A 208 -18.29 -12.20 -10.54
CA THR A 208 -18.73 -12.60 -11.90
C THR A 208 -17.57 -12.87 -12.84
N LEU A 209 -16.59 -11.98 -12.93
CA LEU A 209 -15.43 -12.18 -13.80
C LEU A 209 -14.47 -13.26 -13.28
N GLY A 210 -14.37 -13.40 -11.96
CA GLY A 210 -13.57 -14.46 -11.33
C GLY A 210 -14.12 -15.85 -11.62
N SER A 211 -15.44 -16.04 -11.63
CA SER A 211 -16.07 -17.32 -12.01
C SER A 211 -15.86 -17.68 -13.50
N ILE A 212 -15.98 -16.68 -14.39
CA ILE A 212 -15.73 -16.86 -15.82
C ILE A 212 -14.25 -17.20 -16.08
N GLY A 213 -13.32 -16.58 -15.31
CA GLY A 213 -11.90 -16.83 -15.42
C GLY A 213 -11.52 -18.28 -15.06
N GLU A 214 -12.08 -18.82 -13.97
CA GLU A 214 -11.86 -20.22 -13.56
C GLU A 214 -12.39 -21.22 -14.58
N GLU A 215 -13.55 -20.97 -15.15
CA GLU A 215 -14.12 -21.84 -16.19
C GLU A 215 -13.23 -21.90 -17.45
N ASN A 216 -12.64 -20.77 -17.83
CA ASN A 216 -11.75 -20.68 -18.99
C ASN A 216 -10.38 -21.33 -18.71
N GLU A 217 -9.83 -21.22 -17.50
CA GLU A 217 -8.59 -21.91 -17.12
C GLU A 217 -8.80 -23.42 -17.03
N GLY A 218 -9.93 -23.88 -16.48
CA GLY A 218 -10.30 -25.30 -16.46
C GLY A 218 -10.44 -25.91 -17.86
N LYS A 219 -11.07 -25.17 -18.78
CA LYS A 219 -11.19 -25.62 -20.18
C LYS A 219 -9.84 -25.69 -20.90
N LYS A 220 -8.91 -24.74 -20.65
CA LYS A 220 -7.56 -24.78 -21.23
C LYS A 220 -6.74 -25.97 -20.72
N GLN A 221 -6.77 -26.26 -19.43
CA GLN A 221 -6.08 -27.43 -18.88
C GLN A 221 -6.65 -28.76 -19.46
N THR A 222 -7.95 -28.85 -19.68
CA THR A 222 -8.60 -30.03 -20.27
C THR A 222 -8.22 -30.20 -21.74
N ILE A 223 -8.10 -29.13 -22.53
CA ILE A 223 -7.69 -29.19 -23.94
C ILE A 223 -6.20 -29.55 -24.07
N GLU A 224 -5.34 -29.02 -23.22
CA GLU A 224 -3.91 -29.38 -23.21
C GLU A 224 -3.68 -30.85 -22.81
N ALA A 225 -4.47 -31.36 -21.87
CA ALA A 225 -4.40 -32.77 -21.47
C ALA A 225 -4.87 -33.74 -22.57
N VAL A 226 -5.76 -33.31 -23.46
CA VAL A 226 -6.27 -34.14 -24.58
C VAL A 226 -5.35 -34.13 -25.79
N ASN A 227 -4.53 -33.10 -25.99
CA ASN A 227 -3.60 -32.96 -27.11
C ASN A 227 -2.19 -33.47 -26.85
N ASN A 228 -1.89 -34.02 -25.67
CA ASN A 228 -0.57 -34.53 -25.31
C ASN A 228 -0.39 -35.98 -25.76
N ASP A 229 -0.01 -36.15 -27.04
CA ASP A 229 0.53 -37.42 -27.56
C ASP A 229 2.05 -37.43 -27.27
N GLY A 230 2.42 -37.84 -26.07
CA GLY A 230 3.69 -38.51 -25.78
C GLY A 230 4.98 -37.68 -25.69
N SER A 231 5.01 -36.36 -25.68
CA SER A 231 6.25 -35.59 -25.41
C SER A 231 6.03 -34.47 -24.42
N THR A 232 6.75 -34.56 -23.28
CA THR A 232 6.64 -33.69 -22.11
C THR A 232 7.43 -32.40 -22.32
N ASP A 233 6.78 -31.37 -22.85
CA ASP A 233 7.29 -29.98 -22.70
C ASP A 233 6.14 -29.13 -22.19
N THR A 234 6.02 -29.08 -20.87
CA THR A 234 5.04 -28.25 -20.15
C THR A 234 5.47 -26.77 -20.20
N LYS A 235 5.17 -26.11 -21.30
CA LYS A 235 5.30 -24.66 -21.37
C LYS A 235 4.12 -24.03 -20.65
N VAL A 236 4.26 -23.77 -19.34
CA VAL A 236 3.29 -23.02 -18.55
C VAL A 236 3.19 -21.61 -19.14
N ILE A 237 2.21 -21.38 -19.99
CA ILE A 237 1.87 -20.03 -20.46
C ILE A 237 1.26 -19.31 -19.27
N LYS A 238 2.06 -18.50 -18.58
CA LYS A 238 1.58 -17.53 -17.57
C LYS A 238 0.58 -16.62 -18.28
N GLY A 239 -0.71 -16.90 -18.15
CA GLY A 239 -1.78 -16.03 -18.57
C GLY A 239 -1.82 -14.78 -17.70
N GLY A 240 -0.94 -13.80 -17.98
CA GLY A 240 -0.92 -12.49 -17.33
C GLY A 240 -1.99 -11.56 -17.89
N GLY A 241 -3.26 -11.95 -17.88
CA GLY A 241 -4.38 -11.10 -18.27
C GLY A 241 -5.07 -10.45 -17.08
N VAL A 242 -5.85 -9.40 -17.35
CA VAL A 242 -6.70 -8.72 -16.36
C VAL A 242 -7.59 -9.72 -15.61
N PHE A 243 -8.09 -10.74 -16.28
CA PHE A 243 -8.90 -11.82 -15.69
C PHE A 243 -8.19 -12.60 -14.58
N HIS A 244 -6.89 -12.87 -14.70
CA HIS A 244 -6.13 -13.57 -13.66
C HIS A 244 -6.11 -12.81 -12.33
N ARG A 245 -6.12 -11.47 -12.36
CA ARG A 245 -6.22 -10.65 -11.14
C ARG A 245 -7.59 -10.80 -10.46
N PHE A 246 -8.67 -10.85 -11.22
CA PHE A 246 -10.03 -11.08 -10.68
C PHE A 246 -10.16 -12.45 -10.03
N VAL A 247 -9.63 -13.52 -10.66
CA VAL A 247 -9.55 -14.86 -10.07
C VAL A 247 -8.77 -14.84 -8.76
N THR A 248 -7.61 -14.21 -8.75
CA THR A 248 -6.77 -14.09 -7.53
C THR A 248 -7.49 -13.35 -6.41
N TRP A 249 -8.18 -12.25 -6.69
CA TRP A 249 -8.93 -11.48 -5.70
C TRP A 249 -10.13 -12.27 -5.17
N ARG A 250 -10.88 -12.92 -6.05
CA ARG A 250 -11.99 -13.79 -5.67
C ARG A 250 -11.52 -14.91 -4.73
N ASN A 251 -10.46 -15.61 -5.08
CA ASN A 251 -9.93 -16.72 -4.29
C ASN A 251 -9.44 -16.25 -2.91
N ARG A 252 -8.84 -15.06 -2.80
CA ARG A 252 -8.49 -14.47 -1.50
C ARG A 252 -9.71 -14.17 -0.66
N ILE A 253 -10.77 -13.60 -1.24
CA ILE A 253 -12.01 -13.29 -0.52
C ILE A 253 -12.69 -14.58 -0.07
N VAL A 254 -12.82 -15.58 -0.96
CA VAL A 254 -13.41 -16.89 -0.65
C VAL A 254 -12.61 -17.59 0.46
N LYS A 255 -11.26 -17.63 0.38
CA LYS A 255 -10.41 -18.23 1.41
C LYS A 255 -10.56 -17.52 2.79
N HIS A 256 -10.87 -16.23 2.81
CA HIS A 256 -11.16 -15.53 4.07
C HIS A 256 -12.57 -15.79 4.62
N LEU A 257 -13.54 -16.06 3.75
CA LEU A 257 -14.91 -16.37 4.14
C LEU A 257 -15.08 -17.86 4.50
N ASP A 258 -14.38 -18.75 3.80
CA ASP A 258 -14.35 -20.19 4.02
C ASP A 258 -13.29 -20.55 5.09
N LYS A 259 -13.38 -19.97 6.28
CA LYS A 259 -12.65 -20.43 7.46
C LYS A 259 -13.26 -21.77 7.92
N LYS A 260 -13.08 -22.84 7.16
CA LYS A 260 -13.12 -24.18 7.73
C LYS A 260 -11.88 -24.31 8.63
N ASP A 261 -12.09 -24.63 9.90
CA ASP A 261 -11.04 -25.09 10.80
C ASP A 261 -10.41 -26.33 10.17
N ILE A 262 -9.30 -26.14 9.45
CA ILE A 262 -8.50 -27.23 8.93
C ILE A 262 -7.88 -27.89 10.16
N SER A 263 -8.16 -29.17 10.36
CA SER A 263 -7.55 -29.94 11.46
C SER A 263 -6.02 -29.91 11.33
N PRO A 264 -5.27 -29.87 12.44
CA PRO A 264 -3.81 -29.81 12.41
C PRO A 264 -3.14 -30.91 11.57
N ASP A 265 -3.84 -32.03 11.35
CA ASP A 265 -3.36 -33.18 10.56
C ASP A 265 -3.50 -33.00 9.04
N GLU A 266 -4.21 -31.99 8.59
CA GLU A 266 -4.45 -31.67 7.16
C GLU A 266 -3.59 -30.51 6.67
N TYR A 267 -2.65 -30.01 7.50
CA TYR A 267 -1.77 -28.89 7.18
C TYR A 267 -0.59 -29.37 6.33
N ASP A 268 -0.71 -29.22 5.02
CA ASP A 268 0.37 -29.51 4.07
C ASP A 268 1.33 -28.32 3.98
N LEU A 269 2.41 -28.38 4.76
CA LEU A 269 3.43 -27.33 4.88
C LEU A 269 4.11 -26.99 3.55
N ASP A 270 4.06 -27.85 2.55
CA ASP A 270 4.67 -27.61 1.24
C ASP A 270 3.81 -26.80 0.28
N LYS A 271 2.49 -26.74 0.49
CA LYS A 271 1.57 -25.95 -0.35
C LYS A 271 1.41 -24.50 0.07
N ASP A 272 1.58 -24.21 1.36
CA ASP A 272 1.44 -22.83 1.88
C ASP A 272 2.75 -22.02 1.82
N ALA A 273 3.87 -22.65 1.47
CA ALA A 273 5.19 -22.02 1.32
C ALA A 273 5.52 -21.54 -0.11
N ARG A 274 4.57 -21.57 -1.05
CA ARG A 274 4.76 -21.12 -2.43
C ARG A 274 4.01 -19.85 -2.78
#